data_49b8f87b51d9b0d89f030514ac3b75d8
#
_entry.id   49b8f87b51d9b0d89f030514ac3b75d8
#
_cell.length_a   1.000
_cell.length_b   1.000
_cell.length_c   1.000
_cell.angle_alpha   90.00
_cell.angle_beta   90.00
_cell.angle_gamma   90.00
#
_symmetry.space_group_name_H-M   'P 1'
#
loop_
_entity.id
_entity.type
_entity.pdbx_description
1 polymer ?
#
loop_
_entity_poly.entity_id
_entity_poly.type
_entity_poly.pdbx_seq_one_letter_code
_entity_poly.pdbx_strand_id
1 'polypeptide(L)'
;DGYFYVSYEDVVLGKQAAAYTRLENPDNYTRIYQSDMLGWVGTLGYGAETAWFSNVYRAYDDEVLKAAGFYAVEEESCYDLYVVPDYTQIENLAQRIYVGSGYLEKSGYYTIELEESVRLDAGKEFAVIVCMTTKGCDRPIAIEYAASDLTANAVLDDGKGYVSFDGITWTSAEQEYGCNICLKAFTD
;
A
#
# COMPACT_ATOMS: atom_id res chain seq x y z
N ASP A 1 -24.58 -26.22 -1.55
CA ASP A 1 -23.87 -26.79 -0.40
C ASP A 1 -22.41 -26.29 -0.26
N GLY A 2 -21.89 -25.50 -1.21
CA GLY A 2 -20.56 -24.90 -1.12
C GLY A 2 -19.39 -25.84 -1.43
N TYR A 3 -19.66 -27.06 -1.89
CA TYR A 3 -18.63 -28.02 -2.28
C TYR A 3 -18.64 -28.24 -3.79
N PHE A 4 -17.44 -28.44 -4.35
CA PHE A 4 -17.25 -28.88 -5.73
C PHE A 4 -16.14 -29.94 -5.78
N TYR A 5 -16.19 -30.79 -6.80
CA TYR A 5 -15.22 -31.85 -7.00
C TYR A 5 -14.21 -31.44 -8.05
N VAL A 6 -12.94 -31.67 -7.79
CA VAL A 6 -11.83 -31.38 -8.71
C VAL A 6 -11.00 -32.63 -8.86
N SER A 7 -10.48 -32.86 -10.07
CA SER A 7 -9.53 -33.94 -10.32
C SER A 7 -8.23 -33.71 -9.56
N TYR A 8 -7.65 -34.75 -8.99
CA TYR A 8 -6.31 -34.70 -8.44
C TYR A 8 -5.22 -34.38 -9.47
N GLU A 9 -5.55 -34.54 -10.76
CA GLU A 9 -4.65 -34.21 -11.88
C GLU A 9 -4.86 -32.81 -12.41
N ASP A 10 -5.73 -32.00 -11.78
CA ASP A 10 -5.92 -30.60 -12.18
C ASP A 10 -4.63 -29.82 -12.00
N VAL A 11 -4.19 -29.19 -13.11
CA VAL A 11 -2.90 -28.47 -13.14
C VAL A 11 -3.02 -26.98 -12.84
N VAL A 12 -4.24 -26.49 -12.62
CA VAL A 12 -4.55 -25.06 -12.39
C VAL A 12 -4.93 -24.79 -10.96
N LEU A 13 -5.71 -25.71 -10.34
CA LEU A 13 -6.20 -25.53 -8.99
C LEU A 13 -5.06 -25.40 -7.98
N GLY A 14 -5.12 -24.37 -7.16
CA GLY A 14 -4.13 -24.09 -6.10
C GLY A 14 -2.85 -23.39 -6.57
N LYS A 15 -2.64 -23.15 -7.86
CA LYS A 15 -1.45 -22.42 -8.35
C LYS A 15 -1.49 -20.92 -8.04
N GLN A 16 -2.68 -20.38 -7.85
CA GLN A 16 -2.93 -18.97 -7.47
C GLN A 16 -3.84 -18.92 -6.24
N ALA A 17 -3.59 -19.80 -5.27
CA ALA A 17 -4.37 -19.81 -4.05
C ALA A 17 -3.94 -18.66 -3.14
N ALA A 18 -4.93 -17.90 -2.65
CA ALA A 18 -4.73 -16.94 -1.57
C ALA A 18 -5.38 -17.50 -0.29
N ALA A 19 -4.74 -17.29 0.84
CA ALA A 19 -5.28 -17.62 2.15
C ALA A 19 -5.41 -16.36 2.99
N TYR A 20 -6.58 -16.16 3.57
CA TYR A 20 -6.81 -15.12 4.57
C TYR A 20 -6.46 -15.69 5.95
N THR A 21 -5.42 -15.17 6.54
CA THR A 21 -4.96 -15.56 7.88
C THR A 21 -5.00 -14.35 8.80
N ARG A 22 -5.08 -14.57 10.10
CA ARG A 22 -5.08 -13.51 11.12
C ARG A 22 -6.17 -12.47 10.85
N LEU A 23 -7.41 -12.94 10.63
CA LEU A 23 -8.56 -12.06 10.52
C LEU A 23 -8.70 -11.25 11.81
N GLU A 24 -8.69 -9.94 11.65
CA GLU A 24 -8.88 -8.99 12.74
C GLU A 24 -10.35 -8.60 12.90
N ASN A 25 -10.69 -8.00 14.03
CA ASN A 25 -12.01 -7.43 14.22
C ASN A 25 -12.17 -6.25 13.24
N PRO A 26 -13.28 -6.13 12.49
CA PRO A 26 -13.52 -5.00 11.59
C PRO A 26 -13.55 -3.64 12.30
N ASP A 27 -13.75 -3.63 13.62
CA ASP A 27 -13.82 -2.42 14.45
C ASP A 27 -12.46 -2.07 15.12
N ASN A 28 -11.33 -2.63 14.63
CA ASN A 28 -10.00 -2.35 15.18
C ASN A 28 -9.56 -0.90 15.03
N TYR A 29 -10.04 -0.22 13.99
CA TYR A 29 -9.73 1.17 13.69
C TYR A 29 -11.03 1.94 13.41
N THR A 30 -11.07 3.19 13.83
CA THR A 30 -12.22 4.05 13.61
C THR A 30 -12.38 4.42 12.15
N ARG A 31 -11.26 4.57 11.40
CA ARG A 31 -11.28 4.99 10.00
C ARG A 31 -10.16 4.35 9.19
N ILE A 32 -10.48 4.11 7.90
CA ILE A 32 -9.55 3.60 6.89
C ILE A 32 -9.50 4.59 5.73
N TYR A 33 -8.31 5.03 5.37
CA TYR A 33 -8.02 5.83 4.18
C TYR A 33 -7.41 4.94 3.10
N GLN A 34 -8.00 4.95 1.90
CA GLN A 34 -7.55 4.15 0.76
C GLN A 34 -7.99 4.78 -0.57
N SER A 35 -7.23 4.56 -1.63
CA SER A 35 -7.60 4.86 -3.03
C SER A 35 -7.71 3.59 -3.89
N ASP A 36 -7.09 2.50 -3.48
CA ASP A 36 -7.04 1.21 -4.16
C ASP A 36 -8.27 0.33 -3.81
N MET A 37 -9.44 0.63 -4.35
CA MET A 37 -10.69 -0.07 -4.02
C MET A 37 -10.72 -1.54 -4.48
N LEU A 38 -10.01 -1.87 -5.57
CA LEU A 38 -9.89 -3.25 -6.08
C LEU A 38 -8.66 -3.97 -5.49
N GLY A 39 -7.77 -3.25 -4.81
CA GLY A 39 -6.55 -3.79 -4.24
C GLY A 39 -5.48 -4.12 -5.29
N TRP A 40 -4.64 -5.12 -5.01
CA TRP A 40 -3.49 -5.45 -5.85
C TRP A 40 -3.90 -6.06 -7.20
N VAL A 41 -3.71 -5.33 -8.28
CA VAL A 41 -3.96 -5.75 -9.68
C VAL A 41 -2.65 -6.00 -10.43
N GLY A 42 -1.60 -5.22 -10.13
CA GLY A 42 -0.29 -5.35 -10.79
C GLY A 42 0.84 -4.77 -9.95
N THR A 43 2.02 -4.68 -10.55
CA THR A 43 3.22 -4.21 -9.87
C THR A 43 3.92 -3.09 -10.63
N LEU A 44 4.54 -2.18 -9.90
CA LEU A 44 5.34 -1.07 -10.41
C LEU A 44 6.73 -1.09 -9.76
N GLY A 45 7.74 -0.59 -10.47
CA GLY A 45 9.10 -0.47 -9.97
C GLY A 45 10.03 0.13 -11.00
N TYR A 46 11.30 0.19 -10.66
CA TYR A 46 12.33 0.90 -11.43
C TYR A 46 13.40 -0.06 -12.00
N GLY A 47 13.13 -1.36 -12.06
CA GLY A 47 14.13 -2.36 -12.39
C GLY A 47 15.17 -2.55 -11.27
N ALA A 48 14.80 -2.24 -10.03
CA ALA A 48 15.63 -2.30 -8.83
C ALA A 48 14.86 -2.93 -7.69
N GLU A 49 15.57 -3.58 -6.76
CA GLU A 49 14.99 -4.27 -5.60
C GLU A 49 14.36 -3.30 -4.59
N THR A 50 14.77 -2.02 -4.61
CA THR A 50 14.27 -0.98 -3.71
C THR A 50 13.44 0.05 -4.49
N ALA A 51 12.27 0.38 -3.95
CA ALA A 51 11.45 1.48 -4.42
C ALA A 51 10.71 2.14 -3.26
N TRP A 52 10.38 3.42 -3.46
CA TRP A 52 9.64 4.24 -2.52
C TRP A 52 8.25 4.51 -3.08
N PHE A 53 7.25 4.45 -2.22
CA PHE A 53 5.88 4.81 -2.58
C PHE A 53 5.15 5.49 -1.43
N SER A 54 4.16 6.30 -1.78
CA SER A 54 3.41 7.11 -0.83
C SER A 54 1.97 7.30 -1.30
N ASN A 55 1.05 7.41 -0.34
CA ASN A 55 -0.28 7.98 -0.55
C ASN A 55 -0.49 9.17 0.38
N VAL A 56 -1.20 10.18 -0.13
CA VAL A 56 -1.61 11.36 0.62
C VAL A 56 -3.11 11.32 0.84
N TYR A 57 -3.51 11.55 2.07
CA TYR A 57 -4.91 11.58 2.50
C TYR A 57 -5.21 12.88 3.23
N ARG A 58 -6.50 13.20 3.39
CA ARG A 58 -6.95 14.33 4.20
C ARG A 58 -7.63 13.81 5.46
N ALA A 59 -7.11 14.17 6.61
CA ALA A 59 -7.71 13.83 7.90
C ALA A 59 -9.12 14.41 8.02
N TYR A 60 -10.09 13.58 8.38
CA TYR A 60 -11.47 13.99 8.51
C TYR A 60 -11.70 14.75 9.82
N ASP A 61 -11.12 14.26 10.90
CA ASP A 61 -11.18 14.84 12.24
C ASP A 61 -9.76 14.96 12.82
N ASP A 62 -9.64 15.44 14.05
CA ASP A 62 -8.44 15.31 14.86
C ASP A 62 -8.29 13.82 15.21
N GLU A 63 -7.36 13.15 14.56
CA GLU A 63 -7.20 11.70 14.57
C GLU A 63 -5.78 11.30 14.97
N VAL A 64 -5.61 10.03 15.24
CA VAL A 64 -4.30 9.45 15.52
C VAL A 64 -4.03 8.33 14.52
N LEU A 65 -3.02 8.49 13.66
CA LEU A 65 -2.56 7.43 12.76
C LEU A 65 -1.91 6.31 13.58
N LYS A 66 -2.45 5.10 13.42
CA LYS A 66 -2.07 3.91 14.19
C LYS A 66 -1.31 2.88 13.37
N ALA A 67 -1.73 2.69 12.12
CA ALA A 67 -1.17 1.66 11.27
C ALA A 67 -1.19 2.06 9.79
N ALA A 68 -0.38 1.37 9.00
CA ALA A 68 -0.39 1.42 7.55
C ALA A 68 -0.60 0.02 6.96
N GLY A 69 -1.34 -0.08 5.86
CA GLY A 69 -1.58 -1.33 5.16
C GLY A 69 -1.00 -1.32 3.76
N PHE A 70 -0.23 -2.34 3.41
CA PHE A 70 0.38 -2.47 2.09
C PHE A 70 0.69 -3.93 1.75
N TYR A 71 1.12 -4.19 0.53
CA TYR A 71 1.48 -5.53 0.07
C TYR A 71 3.00 -5.70 -0.03
N ALA A 72 3.48 -6.87 0.40
CA ALA A 72 4.74 -7.43 -0.06
C ALA A 72 4.43 -8.26 -1.32
N VAL A 73 4.93 -7.85 -2.49
CA VAL A 73 4.64 -8.51 -3.76
C VAL A 73 5.39 -9.83 -3.92
N GLU A 74 6.52 -9.98 -3.24
CA GLU A 74 7.34 -11.19 -3.20
C GLU A 74 7.76 -11.48 -1.75
N GLU A 75 8.32 -12.68 -1.53
CA GLU A 75 8.85 -13.10 -0.22
C GLU A 75 10.12 -12.31 0.16
N GLU A 76 10.51 -12.40 1.42
CA GLU A 76 11.74 -11.82 1.97
C GLU A 76 11.89 -10.30 1.74
N SER A 77 10.78 -9.55 1.92
CA SER A 77 10.74 -8.10 1.78
C SER A 77 11.09 -7.40 3.09
N CYS A 78 11.90 -6.34 3.02
CA CYS A 78 12.12 -5.39 4.11
C CYS A 78 11.40 -4.08 3.82
N TYR A 79 10.91 -3.41 4.86
CA TYR A 79 10.29 -2.11 4.72
C TYR A 79 10.79 -1.13 5.78
N ASP A 80 10.84 0.15 5.41
CA ASP A 80 10.89 1.29 6.32
C ASP A 80 9.62 2.12 6.10
N LEU A 81 8.96 2.51 7.20
CA LEU A 81 7.71 3.25 7.21
C LEU A 81 7.92 4.67 7.74
N TYR A 82 7.34 5.64 7.04
CA TYR A 82 7.46 7.06 7.38
C TYR A 82 6.12 7.77 7.23
N VAL A 83 5.99 8.93 7.87
CA VAL A 83 4.81 9.79 7.83
C VAL A 83 5.20 11.25 7.64
N VAL A 84 4.40 11.99 6.89
CA VAL A 84 4.39 13.46 6.87
C VAL A 84 3.03 13.92 7.41
N PRO A 85 2.93 14.39 8.65
CA PRO A 85 1.63 14.70 9.28
C PRO A 85 0.99 16.00 8.77
N ASP A 86 1.74 16.87 8.14
CA ASP A 86 1.28 18.17 7.58
C ASP A 86 1.80 18.31 6.15
N TYR A 87 1.20 17.54 5.24
CA TYR A 87 1.56 17.57 3.82
C TYR A 87 0.89 18.77 3.14
N THR A 88 1.64 19.53 2.37
CA THR A 88 1.14 20.65 1.55
C THR A 88 1.59 20.59 0.10
N GLN A 89 2.72 19.94 -0.16
CA GLN A 89 3.31 19.83 -1.50
C GLN A 89 4.29 18.65 -1.57
N ILE A 90 4.61 18.22 -2.78
CA ILE A 90 5.39 17.01 -3.04
C ILE A 90 6.78 17.00 -2.38
N GLU A 91 7.40 18.16 -2.22
CA GLU A 91 8.70 18.31 -1.59
C GLU A 91 8.68 17.95 -0.09
N ASN A 92 7.51 17.98 0.55
CA ASN A 92 7.37 17.56 1.95
C ASN A 92 7.60 16.05 2.13
N LEU A 93 7.47 15.23 1.08
CA LEU A 93 7.75 13.80 1.15
C LEU A 93 9.24 13.50 1.50
N ALA A 94 10.14 14.44 1.25
CA ALA A 94 11.53 14.36 1.69
C ALA A 94 11.72 14.70 3.18
N GLN A 95 10.74 15.36 3.83
CA GLN A 95 10.80 15.80 5.24
C GLN A 95 10.07 14.83 6.19
N ARG A 96 9.99 13.58 5.80
CA ARG A 96 9.26 12.52 6.48
C ARG A 96 9.83 12.15 7.84
N ILE A 97 8.95 11.72 8.75
CA ILE A 97 9.29 11.20 10.07
C ILE A 97 9.28 9.66 9.98
N TYR A 98 10.35 9.02 10.47
CA TYR A 98 10.40 7.57 10.59
C TYR A 98 9.43 7.08 11.68
N VAL A 99 8.67 6.03 11.41
CA VAL A 99 7.66 5.48 12.32
C VAL A 99 7.69 3.96 12.46
N GLY A 100 8.66 3.30 11.84
CA GLY A 100 8.87 1.86 12.00
C GLY A 100 9.55 1.20 10.81
N SER A 101 10.02 -0.01 11.01
CA SER A 101 10.58 -0.88 9.97
C SER A 101 10.36 -2.34 10.29
N GLY A 102 10.56 -3.21 9.32
CA GLY A 102 10.47 -4.65 9.56
C GLY A 102 10.80 -5.52 8.37
N TYR A 103 10.58 -6.81 8.58
CA TYR A 103 10.82 -7.87 7.62
C TYR A 103 9.56 -8.70 7.43
N LEU A 104 9.20 -8.97 6.18
CA LEU A 104 8.04 -9.74 5.75
C LEU A 104 8.52 -11.01 5.07
N GLU A 105 8.38 -12.14 5.75
CA GLU A 105 8.87 -13.43 5.25
C GLU A 105 8.12 -13.90 4.01
N LYS A 106 6.80 -13.62 3.95
CA LYS A 106 5.91 -14.09 2.87
C LYS A 106 5.33 -12.93 2.09
N SER A 107 5.01 -13.16 0.82
CA SER A 107 4.20 -12.24 0.03
C SER A 107 2.76 -12.18 0.56
N GLY A 108 2.11 -11.02 0.44
CA GLY A 108 0.73 -10.82 0.89
C GLY A 108 0.45 -9.41 1.38
N TYR A 109 -0.78 -9.21 1.86
CA TYR A 109 -1.21 -7.96 2.49
C TYR A 109 -0.87 -7.96 3.98
N TYR A 110 -0.34 -6.83 4.45
CA TYR A 110 0.03 -6.60 5.84
C TYR A 110 -0.55 -5.30 6.35
N THR A 111 -1.05 -5.32 7.59
CA THR A 111 -1.33 -4.13 8.39
C THR A 111 -0.24 -4.02 9.44
N ILE A 112 0.53 -2.94 9.39
CA ILE A 112 1.68 -2.69 10.26
C ILE A 112 1.33 -1.57 11.21
N GLU A 113 1.32 -1.87 12.51
CA GLU A 113 1.21 -0.84 13.54
C GLU A 113 2.47 0.02 13.56
N LEU A 114 2.29 1.33 13.73
CA LEU A 114 3.39 2.27 13.88
C LEU A 114 4.05 2.07 15.26
N GLU A 115 5.39 2.15 15.33
CA GLU A 115 6.13 2.12 16.60
C GLU A 115 5.70 3.27 17.51
N GLU A 116 5.45 4.45 16.92
CA GLU A 116 4.86 5.61 17.58
C GLU A 116 3.70 6.14 16.74
N SER A 117 2.54 6.28 17.36
CA SER A 117 1.36 6.83 16.70
C SER A 117 1.53 8.32 16.43
N VAL A 118 0.99 8.80 15.30
CA VAL A 118 1.14 10.18 14.84
C VAL A 118 -0.20 10.91 14.91
N ARG A 119 -0.22 12.10 15.54
CA ARG A 119 -1.41 12.96 15.55
C ARG A 119 -1.60 13.64 14.21
N LEU A 120 -2.84 13.70 13.77
CA LEU A 120 -3.30 14.33 12.54
C LEU A 120 -4.34 15.38 12.91
N ASP A 121 -4.22 16.57 12.34
CA ASP A 121 -5.16 17.66 12.57
C ASP A 121 -6.31 17.59 11.53
N ALA A 122 -7.54 17.85 11.97
CA ALA A 122 -8.72 17.87 11.12
C ALA A 122 -8.54 18.74 9.86
N GLY A 123 -8.89 18.20 8.71
CA GLY A 123 -8.86 18.89 7.42
C GLY A 123 -7.47 19.08 6.80
N LYS A 124 -6.39 18.73 7.51
CA LYS A 124 -5.03 18.75 6.95
C LYS A 124 -4.74 17.48 6.13
N GLU A 125 -3.86 17.63 5.16
CA GLU A 125 -3.35 16.48 4.41
C GLU A 125 -2.14 15.87 5.12
N PHE A 126 -2.05 14.55 5.09
CA PHE A 126 -0.93 13.79 5.60
C PHE A 126 -0.49 12.74 4.57
N ALA A 127 0.77 12.35 4.61
CA ALA A 127 1.29 11.31 3.75
C ALA A 127 1.79 10.11 4.56
N VAL A 128 1.50 8.91 4.08
CA VAL A 128 2.15 7.67 4.50
C VAL A 128 3.13 7.27 3.42
N ILE A 129 4.33 6.86 3.80
CA ILE A 129 5.42 6.56 2.87
C ILE A 129 6.05 5.23 3.27
N VAL A 130 6.30 4.39 2.29
CA VAL A 130 7.02 3.13 2.45
C VAL A 130 8.25 3.11 1.55
N CYS A 131 9.39 2.72 2.10
CA CYS A 131 10.54 2.26 1.36
C CYS A 131 10.52 0.73 1.40
N MET A 132 10.32 0.08 0.27
CA MET A 132 10.28 -1.37 0.17
C MET A 132 11.54 -1.86 -0.53
N THR A 133 12.20 -2.86 0.07
CA THR A 133 13.31 -3.59 -0.55
C THR A 133 12.97 -5.06 -0.60
N THR A 134 12.88 -5.63 -1.80
CA THR A 134 12.53 -7.03 -2.03
C THR A 134 13.60 -7.66 -2.91
N LYS A 135 14.35 -8.57 -2.35
CA LYS A 135 15.48 -9.21 -3.04
C LYS A 135 15.02 -9.99 -4.29
N GLY A 136 15.64 -9.72 -5.42
CA GLY A 136 15.32 -10.36 -6.70
C GLY A 136 14.06 -9.84 -7.38
N CYS A 137 13.36 -8.86 -6.80
CA CYS A 137 12.17 -8.24 -7.36
C CYS A 137 12.52 -6.88 -7.97
N ASP A 138 12.20 -6.66 -9.23
CA ASP A 138 12.43 -5.40 -9.95
C ASP A 138 11.22 -4.44 -9.91
N ARG A 139 10.09 -4.88 -9.33
CA ARG A 139 8.82 -4.14 -9.23
C ARG A 139 8.16 -4.34 -7.87
N PRO A 140 8.72 -3.82 -6.77
CA PRO A 140 8.27 -4.14 -5.42
C PRO A 140 7.00 -3.39 -4.97
N ILE A 141 6.38 -2.56 -5.81
CA ILE A 141 5.20 -1.76 -5.46
C ILE A 141 3.95 -2.42 -6.01
N ALA A 142 2.99 -2.75 -5.15
CA ALA A 142 1.67 -3.20 -5.55
C ALA A 142 0.80 -2.01 -6.00
N ILE A 143 0.12 -2.16 -7.14
CA ILE A 143 -0.71 -1.12 -7.75
C ILE A 143 -2.07 -1.66 -8.18
N GLU A 144 -3.06 -0.77 -8.20
CA GLU A 144 -4.35 -0.92 -8.85
C GLU A 144 -4.34 -0.14 -10.16
N TYR A 145 -4.81 -0.75 -11.25
CA TYR A 145 -4.98 -0.11 -12.54
C TYR A 145 -6.02 -0.82 -13.41
N ALA A 146 -6.47 -0.19 -14.47
CA ALA A 146 -7.43 -0.76 -15.43
C ALA A 146 -6.72 -1.77 -16.36
N ALA A 147 -6.52 -2.99 -15.85
CA ALA A 147 -5.79 -4.05 -16.57
C ALA A 147 -6.67 -4.88 -17.52
N SER A 148 -7.98 -4.95 -17.26
CA SER A 148 -8.93 -5.79 -18.00
C SER A 148 -10.36 -5.30 -17.80
N ASP A 149 -11.32 -5.94 -18.45
CA ASP A 149 -12.75 -5.65 -18.26
C ASP A 149 -13.20 -5.78 -16.79
N LEU A 150 -12.53 -6.63 -16.00
CA LEU A 150 -12.84 -6.82 -14.58
C LEU A 150 -12.38 -5.64 -13.71
N THR A 151 -11.36 -4.92 -14.15
CA THR A 151 -10.78 -3.76 -13.45
C THR A 151 -11.02 -2.44 -14.17
N ALA A 152 -11.85 -2.44 -15.23
CA ALA A 152 -12.12 -1.27 -16.08
C ALA A 152 -12.80 -0.12 -15.32
N ASN A 153 -13.43 -0.41 -14.17
CA ASN A 153 -14.11 0.57 -13.34
C ASN A 153 -13.21 1.08 -12.18
N ALA A 154 -11.91 0.79 -12.19
CA ALA A 154 -10.98 1.39 -11.24
C ALA A 154 -11.00 2.93 -11.39
N VAL A 155 -11.21 3.64 -10.28
CA VAL A 155 -11.13 5.10 -10.24
C VAL A 155 -9.66 5.45 -10.02
N LEU A 156 -9.04 6.12 -10.99
CA LEU A 156 -7.59 6.33 -11.04
C LEU A 156 -7.20 7.84 -11.01
N ASP A 157 -8.12 8.70 -10.57
CA ASP A 157 -7.95 10.16 -10.54
C ASP A 157 -8.47 10.81 -9.24
N ASP A 158 -8.76 10.00 -8.22
CA ASP A 158 -9.34 10.45 -6.95
C ASP A 158 -8.35 10.45 -5.77
N GLY A 159 -7.13 9.97 -5.99
CA GLY A 159 -6.09 9.88 -4.98
C GLY A 159 -4.89 10.77 -5.26
N LYS A 160 -3.90 10.68 -4.40
CA LYS A 160 -2.59 11.34 -4.52
C LYS A 160 -1.49 10.32 -4.20
N GLY A 161 -1.29 9.39 -5.13
CA GLY A 161 -0.22 8.39 -5.07
C GLY A 161 1.08 8.94 -5.66
N TYR A 162 2.20 8.67 -5.02
CA TYR A 162 3.53 9.05 -5.49
C TYR A 162 4.49 7.87 -5.41
N VAL A 163 5.42 7.83 -6.36
CA VAL A 163 6.52 6.86 -6.39
C VAL A 163 7.86 7.54 -6.58
N SER A 164 8.92 6.92 -6.07
CA SER A 164 10.27 7.46 -6.16
C SER A 164 11.29 6.31 -6.20
N PHE A 165 12.37 6.51 -6.95
CA PHE A 165 13.53 5.62 -6.96
C PHE A 165 14.45 5.85 -5.74
N ASP A 166 14.64 7.11 -5.36
CA ASP A 166 15.64 7.55 -4.39
C ASP A 166 15.05 8.08 -3.06
N GLY A 167 13.70 8.18 -2.97
CA GLY A 167 13.00 8.77 -1.84
C GLY A 167 13.13 10.30 -1.74
N ILE A 168 13.65 10.96 -2.77
CA ILE A 168 13.88 12.41 -2.83
C ILE A 168 13.08 13.01 -3.99
N THR A 169 13.21 12.44 -5.19
CA THR A 169 12.49 12.87 -6.40
C THR A 169 11.25 12.01 -6.57
N TRP A 170 10.08 12.63 -6.48
CA TRP A 170 8.80 11.95 -6.50
C TRP A 170 8.01 12.24 -7.77
N THR A 171 7.31 11.23 -8.26
CA THR A 171 6.46 11.29 -9.46
C THR A 171 5.05 10.83 -9.09
N SER A 172 4.02 11.52 -9.58
CA SER A 172 2.62 11.10 -9.39
C SER A 172 2.36 9.76 -10.10
N ALA A 173 1.88 8.78 -9.34
CA ALA A 173 1.56 7.46 -9.87
C ALA A 173 0.35 7.51 -10.81
N GLU A 174 -0.65 8.30 -10.48
CA GLU A 174 -1.87 8.43 -11.28
C GLU A 174 -1.60 9.15 -12.60
N GLN A 175 -0.87 10.28 -12.57
CA GLN A 175 -0.62 11.10 -13.75
C GLN A 175 0.37 10.45 -14.73
N GLU A 176 1.43 9.81 -14.20
CA GLU A 176 2.50 9.27 -15.04
C GLU A 176 2.26 7.82 -15.45
N TYR A 177 1.68 7.01 -14.53
CA TYR A 177 1.51 5.57 -14.72
C TYR A 177 0.06 5.13 -14.83
N GLY A 178 -0.92 6.00 -14.55
CA GLY A 178 -2.35 5.67 -14.60
C GLY A 178 -2.72 4.57 -13.59
N CYS A 179 -2.20 4.65 -12.37
CA CYS A 179 -2.44 3.65 -11.33
C CYS A 179 -2.56 4.26 -9.93
N ASN A 180 -3.31 3.59 -9.06
CA ASN A 180 -3.33 3.85 -7.62
C ASN A 180 -2.26 3.00 -6.92
N ILE A 181 -1.66 3.54 -5.87
CA ILE A 181 -0.75 2.80 -4.99
C ILE A 181 -1.58 2.05 -3.95
N CYS A 182 -1.33 0.74 -3.79
CA CYS A 182 -1.99 -0.09 -2.78
C CYS A 182 -1.37 0.14 -1.40
N LEU A 183 -1.63 1.31 -0.83
CA LEU A 183 -1.16 1.73 0.49
C LEU A 183 -2.31 2.40 1.23
N LYS A 184 -2.63 1.93 2.43
CA LYS A 184 -3.73 2.39 3.26
C LYS A 184 -3.23 3.00 4.56
N ALA A 185 -4.04 3.86 5.17
CA ALA A 185 -3.80 4.42 6.49
C ALA A 185 -4.99 4.11 7.42
N PHE A 186 -4.68 3.78 8.67
CA PHE A 186 -5.66 3.41 9.70
C PHE A 186 -5.54 4.36 10.89
N THR A 187 -6.67 4.94 11.32
CA THR A 187 -6.73 5.96 12.37
C THR A 187 -7.79 5.66 13.42
N ASP A 188 -7.58 6.26 14.62
CA ASP A 188 -8.53 6.35 15.73
C ASP A 188 -8.76 7.80 16.14
#